data_db65727bb45b5e07932551da41f46d89
#
_entry.id   db65727bb45b5e07932551da41f46d89
#
_cell.length_a   1.000
_cell.length_b   1.000
_cell.length_c   1.000
_cell.angle_alpha   90.00
_cell.angle_beta   90.00
_cell.angle_gamma   90.00
#
_symmetry.space_group_name_H-M   'P 1'
#
loop_
_entity.id
_entity.type
_entity.pdbx_description
1 polymer ?
#
loop_
_entity_poly.entity_id
_entity_poly.type
_entity_poly.pdbx_seq_one_letter_code
_entity_poly.pdbx_strand_id
1 'polypeptide(L)'
;MGEKVTYENGKLVIPDNPIINFIEGDGIGVDITPPVIKVVDAAVKKAYDGKRKIEWREIYAGEKAFDKTGSYLPDETPEQIEEYRIAIKGPLTTPVGGGFRSLNVSLRQILDLYACIRPVNYIKGVPSPMKNPEKLDIVLFRENTEDVYAGIEFESGSEESNKIIELLKEFGKNPRENSAIGIKPISEIGTKRLVRMAIQYAIDNNRKLVTLVHKGNIMKFTEGYFKSWGYEVAKDEFRDKIVTEEETWDGASTEGKILINDRIADSMFQQLLLRPDEYDVLATPNLNGDYLSDAGAAQVGGLGMAPGSNVRDDVALFEATHGTAPKYAGQDKVNPSSLLLS
;
A
#
# COMPACT_ATOMS: atom_id res chain seq x y z
N MET A 1 -20.71 3.97 -25.24
CA MET A 1 -19.35 3.42 -25.39
C MET A 1 -18.52 4.03 -24.29
N GLY A 2 -17.79 3.24 -23.57
CA GLY A 2 -16.92 3.74 -22.49
C GLY A 2 -15.74 4.55 -23.04
N GLU A 3 -15.20 5.39 -22.21
CA GLU A 3 -14.08 6.27 -22.54
C GLU A 3 -12.93 6.03 -21.55
N LYS A 4 -11.68 6.24 -22.00
CA LYS A 4 -10.51 6.08 -21.13
C LYS A 4 -10.41 7.23 -20.13
N VAL A 5 -9.96 6.90 -18.92
CA VAL A 5 -9.48 7.90 -17.97
C VAL A 5 -8.17 8.48 -18.52
N THR A 6 -8.03 9.80 -18.53
CA THR A 6 -6.80 10.49 -18.95
C THR A 6 -6.13 11.20 -17.79
N TYR A 7 -4.88 11.60 -17.99
CA TYR A 7 -4.13 12.39 -16.99
C TYR A 7 -3.66 13.68 -17.62
N GLU A 8 -4.19 14.80 -17.13
CA GLU A 8 -3.96 16.12 -17.71
C GLU A 8 -3.69 17.15 -16.61
N ASN A 9 -2.67 17.95 -16.78
CA ASN A 9 -2.31 19.01 -15.83
C ASN A 9 -2.15 18.53 -14.38
N GLY A 10 -1.58 17.33 -14.18
CA GLY A 10 -1.35 16.77 -12.86
C GLY A 10 -2.59 16.15 -12.20
N LYS A 11 -3.67 15.87 -12.95
CA LYS A 11 -4.92 15.29 -12.41
C LYS A 11 -5.51 14.26 -13.35
N LEU A 12 -6.16 13.26 -12.76
CA LEU A 12 -7.00 12.33 -13.50
C LEU A 12 -8.27 13.02 -13.97
N VAL A 13 -8.58 12.87 -15.26
CA VAL A 13 -9.82 13.33 -15.88
C VAL A 13 -10.72 12.12 -16.10
N ILE A 14 -11.83 12.07 -15.36
CA ILE A 14 -12.75 10.94 -15.34
C ILE A 14 -13.95 11.27 -16.24
N PRO A 15 -14.18 10.56 -17.34
CA PRO A 15 -15.34 10.75 -18.20
C PRO A 15 -16.64 10.28 -17.52
N ASP A 16 -17.79 10.56 -18.10
CA ASP A 16 -19.08 10.13 -17.56
C ASP A 16 -19.30 8.62 -17.63
N ASN A 17 -18.66 7.97 -18.59
CA ASN A 17 -18.69 6.50 -18.75
C ASN A 17 -17.24 5.95 -18.81
N PRO A 18 -16.50 5.94 -17.68
CA PRO A 18 -15.13 5.48 -17.68
C PRO A 18 -15.05 3.97 -17.94
N ILE A 19 -14.03 3.55 -18.68
CA ILE A 19 -13.62 2.15 -18.75
C ILE A 19 -12.72 1.90 -17.54
N ILE A 20 -13.11 0.95 -16.67
CA ILE A 20 -12.33 0.50 -15.55
C ILE A 20 -11.94 -0.95 -15.72
N ASN A 21 -10.65 -1.23 -15.69
CA ASN A 21 -10.17 -2.60 -15.76
C ASN A 21 -10.44 -3.34 -14.44
N PHE A 22 -10.73 -4.65 -14.53
CA PHE A 22 -10.76 -5.48 -13.33
C PHE A 22 -10.08 -6.83 -13.55
N ILE A 23 -9.46 -7.33 -12.49
CA ILE A 23 -8.93 -8.68 -12.38
C ILE A 23 -9.81 -9.41 -11.36
N GLU A 24 -10.50 -10.47 -11.77
CA GLU A 24 -11.38 -11.23 -10.87
C GLU A 24 -10.62 -11.75 -9.64
N GLY A 25 -9.38 -12.23 -9.85
CA GLY A 25 -8.55 -12.81 -8.82
C GLY A 25 -8.71 -14.31 -8.69
N ASP A 26 -7.85 -14.90 -7.84
CA ASP A 26 -7.79 -16.33 -7.56
C ASP A 26 -8.54 -16.67 -6.26
N GLY A 27 -8.79 -17.96 -6.05
CA GLY A 27 -9.46 -18.45 -4.85
C GLY A 27 -10.81 -17.77 -4.63
N ILE A 28 -10.96 -17.04 -3.52
CA ILE A 28 -12.21 -16.30 -3.21
C ILE A 28 -12.46 -15.08 -4.11
N GLY A 29 -11.58 -14.79 -5.05
CA GLY A 29 -11.79 -13.72 -6.04
C GLY A 29 -13.09 -13.89 -6.80
N VAL A 30 -13.46 -15.12 -7.15
CA VAL A 30 -14.73 -15.47 -7.84
C VAL A 30 -15.97 -15.17 -7.00
N ASP A 31 -15.85 -15.18 -5.67
CA ASP A 31 -16.95 -14.90 -4.75
C ASP A 31 -17.10 -13.40 -4.46
N ILE A 32 -15.98 -12.65 -4.40
CA ILE A 32 -16.01 -11.25 -3.95
C ILE A 32 -16.08 -10.23 -5.08
N THR A 33 -15.45 -10.47 -6.23
CA THR A 33 -15.37 -9.48 -7.32
C THR A 33 -16.73 -9.22 -8.00
N PRO A 34 -17.54 -10.25 -8.37
CA PRO A 34 -18.83 -10.00 -9.00
C PRO A 34 -19.83 -9.21 -8.12
N PRO A 35 -19.99 -9.48 -6.81
CA PRO A 35 -20.86 -8.67 -5.95
C PRO A 35 -20.34 -7.24 -5.78
N VAL A 36 -19.00 -7.02 -5.71
CA VAL A 36 -18.42 -5.67 -5.65
C VAL A 36 -18.81 -4.86 -6.88
N ILE A 37 -18.62 -5.39 -8.08
CA ILE A 37 -19.03 -4.72 -9.33
C ILE A 37 -20.52 -4.34 -9.29
N LYS A 38 -21.40 -5.26 -8.88
CA LYS A 38 -22.84 -4.99 -8.77
C LYS A 38 -23.18 -3.87 -7.79
N VAL A 39 -22.50 -3.82 -6.64
CA VAL A 39 -22.72 -2.79 -5.61
C VAL A 39 -22.22 -1.43 -6.11
N VAL A 40 -21.03 -1.39 -6.73
CA VAL A 40 -20.48 -0.16 -7.30
C VAL A 40 -21.36 0.39 -8.42
N ASP A 41 -21.84 -0.47 -9.33
CA ASP A 41 -22.79 -0.06 -10.39
C ASP A 41 -24.08 0.54 -9.80
N ALA A 42 -24.64 -0.10 -8.78
CA ALA A 42 -25.82 0.40 -8.11
C ALA A 42 -25.58 1.75 -7.41
N ALA A 43 -24.41 1.91 -6.78
CA ALA A 43 -24.01 3.15 -6.13
C ALA A 43 -23.82 4.28 -7.14
N VAL A 44 -23.11 4.04 -8.23
CA VAL A 44 -22.92 5.02 -9.32
C VAL A 44 -24.27 5.41 -9.94
N LYS A 45 -25.12 4.44 -10.27
CA LYS A 45 -26.46 4.72 -10.78
C LYS A 45 -27.27 5.61 -9.85
N LYS A 46 -27.22 5.34 -8.54
CA LYS A 46 -27.95 6.12 -7.54
C LYS A 46 -27.34 7.53 -7.36
N ALA A 47 -26.02 7.63 -7.27
CA ALA A 47 -25.33 8.90 -7.03
C ALA A 47 -25.48 9.90 -8.19
N TYR A 48 -25.60 9.40 -9.42
CA TYR A 48 -25.66 10.22 -10.63
C TYR A 48 -26.98 10.13 -11.38
N ASP A 49 -28.06 9.65 -10.74
CA ASP A 49 -29.39 9.51 -11.34
C ASP A 49 -29.38 8.74 -12.68
N GLY A 50 -28.50 7.76 -12.81
CA GLY A 50 -28.31 6.95 -14.01
C GLY A 50 -27.62 7.67 -15.18
N LYS A 51 -27.12 8.88 -14.99
CA LYS A 51 -26.41 9.65 -16.03
C LYS A 51 -25.00 9.17 -16.28
N ARG A 52 -24.40 8.50 -15.30
CA ARG A 52 -23.07 7.91 -15.38
C ARG A 52 -23.11 6.40 -15.19
N LYS A 53 -22.18 5.70 -15.79
CA LYS A 53 -21.99 4.26 -15.62
C LYS A 53 -20.53 3.91 -15.81
N ILE A 54 -20.08 2.81 -15.21
CA ILE A 54 -18.76 2.24 -15.45
C ILE A 54 -18.89 1.18 -16.55
N GLU A 55 -17.96 1.19 -17.50
CA GLU A 55 -17.76 0.08 -18.44
C GLU A 55 -16.62 -0.79 -17.90
N TRP A 56 -16.97 -1.94 -17.36
CA TRP A 56 -16.03 -2.88 -16.77
C TRP A 56 -15.34 -3.70 -17.85
N ARG A 57 -14.01 -3.78 -17.79
CA ARG A 57 -13.20 -4.55 -18.72
C ARG A 57 -12.36 -5.56 -17.95
N GLU A 58 -12.61 -6.86 -18.17
CA GLU A 58 -11.81 -7.90 -17.54
C GLU A 58 -10.43 -7.99 -18.20
N ILE A 59 -9.38 -7.97 -17.37
CA ILE A 59 -7.99 -8.27 -17.70
C ILE A 59 -7.52 -9.43 -16.82
N TYR A 60 -6.46 -10.12 -17.18
CA TYR A 60 -6.13 -11.40 -16.58
C TYR A 60 -4.80 -11.36 -15.83
N ALA A 61 -4.81 -11.88 -14.59
CA ALA A 61 -3.62 -12.23 -13.80
C ALA A 61 -3.95 -13.45 -12.92
N GLY A 62 -2.93 -14.17 -12.44
CA GLY A 62 -3.09 -15.34 -11.59
C GLY A 62 -3.42 -16.61 -12.35
N GLU A 63 -4.11 -17.54 -11.71
CA GLU A 63 -4.44 -18.86 -12.25
C GLU A 63 -5.28 -18.76 -13.54
N LYS A 64 -6.28 -17.87 -13.57
CA LYS A 64 -7.13 -17.64 -14.74
C LYS A 64 -6.33 -17.13 -15.96
N ALA A 65 -5.29 -16.33 -15.73
CA ALA A 65 -4.39 -15.90 -16.81
C ALA A 65 -3.55 -17.07 -17.31
N PHE A 66 -3.01 -17.88 -16.41
CA PHE A 66 -2.20 -19.04 -16.77
C PHE A 66 -2.99 -20.05 -17.60
N ASP A 67 -4.23 -20.33 -17.26
CA ASP A 67 -5.10 -21.24 -18.01
C ASP A 67 -5.39 -20.74 -19.44
N LYS A 68 -5.44 -19.42 -19.63
CA LYS A 68 -5.73 -18.80 -20.93
C LYS A 68 -4.50 -18.59 -21.82
N THR A 69 -3.37 -18.25 -21.20
CA THR A 69 -2.20 -17.72 -21.93
C THR A 69 -0.91 -18.50 -21.67
N GLY A 70 -0.86 -19.33 -20.63
CA GLY A 70 0.36 -19.99 -20.16
C GLY A 70 1.25 -19.09 -19.30
N SER A 71 0.84 -17.86 -18.98
CA SER A 71 1.53 -16.92 -18.10
C SER A 71 0.64 -16.49 -16.94
N TYR A 72 1.17 -16.47 -15.70
CA TYR A 72 0.45 -15.95 -14.54
C TYR A 72 0.31 -14.42 -14.56
N LEU A 73 1.17 -13.72 -15.27
CA LEU A 73 1.11 -12.28 -15.49
C LEU A 73 1.52 -11.99 -16.95
N PRO A 74 0.58 -12.02 -17.90
CA PRO A 74 0.85 -11.61 -19.27
C PRO A 74 1.29 -10.14 -19.35
N ASP A 75 2.19 -9.82 -20.27
CA ASP A 75 2.67 -8.44 -20.48
C ASP A 75 1.56 -7.45 -20.80
N GLU A 76 0.51 -7.91 -21.46
CA GLU A 76 -0.70 -7.12 -21.77
C GLU A 76 -1.38 -6.59 -20.49
N THR A 77 -1.30 -7.29 -19.37
CA THR A 77 -2.00 -6.90 -18.13
C THR A 77 -1.50 -5.58 -17.56
N PRO A 78 -0.21 -5.39 -17.27
CA PRO A 78 0.28 -4.08 -16.84
C PRO A 78 0.12 -3.00 -17.93
N GLU A 79 0.26 -3.33 -19.22
CA GLU A 79 0.02 -2.40 -20.33
C GLU A 79 -1.42 -1.85 -20.32
N GLN A 80 -2.42 -2.72 -20.07
CA GLN A 80 -3.81 -2.32 -19.96
C GLN A 80 -4.07 -1.43 -18.73
N ILE A 81 -3.45 -1.74 -17.59
CA ILE A 81 -3.57 -0.89 -16.39
C ILE A 81 -2.96 0.49 -16.67
N GLU A 82 -1.79 0.52 -17.29
CA GLU A 82 -1.11 1.77 -17.70
C GLU A 82 -1.98 2.60 -18.64
N GLU A 83 -2.59 1.96 -19.63
CA GLU A 83 -3.38 2.61 -20.68
C GLU A 83 -4.69 3.20 -20.13
N TYR A 84 -5.36 2.50 -19.19
CA TYR A 84 -6.67 2.88 -18.67
C TYR A 84 -6.61 3.55 -17.29
N ARG A 85 -5.43 3.66 -16.69
CA ARG A 85 -5.11 4.40 -15.46
C ARG A 85 -5.71 3.83 -14.18
N ILE A 86 -6.87 3.23 -14.22
CA ILE A 86 -7.57 2.72 -13.03
C ILE A 86 -7.93 1.25 -13.23
N ALA A 87 -7.61 0.45 -12.21
CA ALA A 87 -8.03 -0.95 -12.17
C ALA A 87 -8.43 -1.36 -10.74
N ILE A 88 -9.32 -2.35 -10.64
CA ILE A 88 -9.59 -3.07 -9.39
C ILE A 88 -9.12 -4.52 -9.53
N LYS A 89 -8.68 -5.12 -8.44
CA LYS A 89 -8.08 -6.45 -8.46
C LYS A 89 -8.52 -7.28 -7.25
N GLY A 90 -9.06 -8.45 -7.51
CA GLY A 90 -9.20 -9.51 -6.50
C GLY A 90 -7.84 -10.03 -6.03
N PRO A 91 -7.80 -10.90 -5.02
CA PRO A 91 -6.58 -11.48 -4.51
C PRO A 91 -5.92 -12.39 -5.55
N LEU A 92 -4.57 -12.45 -5.57
CA LEU A 92 -3.80 -13.30 -6.48
C LEU A 92 -2.96 -14.31 -5.71
N THR A 93 -2.93 -15.54 -6.21
CA THR A 93 -2.04 -16.59 -5.72
C THR A 93 -0.67 -16.46 -6.38
N THR A 94 0.38 -16.47 -5.57
CA THR A 94 1.73 -16.63 -6.09
C THR A 94 2.05 -18.12 -6.13
N PRO A 95 2.45 -18.68 -7.27
CA PRO A 95 2.84 -20.09 -7.35
C PRO A 95 3.94 -20.43 -6.36
N VAL A 96 3.79 -21.54 -5.64
CA VAL A 96 4.78 -22.02 -4.68
C VAL A 96 5.85 -22.81 -5.43
N GLY A 97 7.12 -22.42 -5.30
CA GLY A 97 8.26 -23.07 -5.95
C GLY A 97 8.72 -22.37 -7.23
N GLY A 98 9.91 -22.71 -7.73
CA GLY A 98 10.43 -22.21 -9.00
C GLY A 98 10.91 -20.75 -9.02
N GLY A 99 11.08 -20.08 -7.86
CA GLY A 99 11.62 -18.71 -7.80
C GLY A 99 10.64 -17.62 -8.27
N PHE A 100 9.34 -17.91 -8.34
CA PHE A 100 8.34 -16.91 -8.70
C PHE A 100 8.25 -15.81 -7.63
N ARG A 101 8.37 -14.56 -8.07
CA ARG A 101 8.03 -13.40 -7.24
C ARG A 101 6.51 -13.30 -7.06
N SER A 102 6.09 -12.69 -5.96
CA SER A 102 4.69 -12.35 -5.76
C SER A 102 4.16 -11.54 -6.94
N LEU A 103 3.06 -12.00 -7.55
CA LEU A 103 2.40 -11.29 -8.66
C LEU A 103 1.99 -9.87 -8.27
N ASN A 104 1.57 -9.68 -7.00
CA ASN A 104 1.26 -8.36 -6.47
C ASN A 104 2.50 -7.46 -6.45
N VAL A 105 3.64 -7.97 -5.97
CA VAL A 105 4.91 -7.21 -5.97
C VAL A 105 5.35 -6.90 -7.39
N SER A 106 5.22 -7.85 -8.33
CA SER A 106 5.56 -7.63 -9.73
C SER A 106 4.75 -6.50 -10.36
N LEU A 107 3.42 -6.48 -10.17
CA LEU A 107 2.56 -5.39 -10.65
C LEU A 107 2.96 -4.03 -10.07
N ARG A 108 3.23 -3.96 -8.76
CA ARG A 108 3.65 -2.72 -8.09
C ARG A 108 4.97 -2.19 -8.66
N GLN A 109 5.91 -3.07 -8.95
CA GLN A 109 7.24 -2.70 -9.50
C GLN A 109 7.16 -2.34 -10.99
N ILE A 110 6.48 -3.13 -11.81
CA ILE A 110 6.35 -2.88 -13.27
C ILE A 110 5.66 -1.54 -13.51
N LEU A 111 4.60 -1.23 -12.75
CA LEU A 111 3.82 -0.01 -12.89
C LEU A 111 4.36 1.15 -12.03
N ASP A 112 5.45 0.95 -11.29
CA ASP A 112 6.01 1.91 -10.31
C ASP A 112 4.94 2.50 -9.36
N LEU A 113 4.03 1.67 -8.87
CA LEU A 113 3.00 2.08 -7.91
C LEU A 113 3.63 2.28 -6.53
N TYR A 114 4.30 3.40 -6.35
CA TYR A 114 5.22 3.64 -5.24
C TYR A 114 4.56 3.84 -3.88
N ALA A 115 3.26 4.11 -3.83
CA ALA A 115 2.53 4.29 -2.60
C ALA A 115 1.41 3.25 -2.46
N CYS A 116 1.47 2.44 -1.39
CA CYS A 116 0.34 1.62 -0.95
C CYS A 116 -0.42 2.40 0.12
N ILE A 117 -1.69 2.71 -0.15
CA ILE A 117 -2.54 3.48 0.76
C ILE A 117 -3.54 2.53 1.40
N ARG A 118 -3.55 2.49 2.73
CA ARG A 118 -4.40 1.61 3.53
C ARG A 118 -5.12 2.41 4.62
N PRO A 119 -6.38 2.83 4.39
CA PRO A 119 -7.21 3.38 5.44
C PRO A 119 -7.54 2.32 6.48
N VAL A 120 -7.47 2.68 7.76
CA VAL A 120 -7.80 1.83 8.90
C VAL A 120 -8.76 2.61 9.79
N ASN A 121 -10.04 2.34 9.65
CA ASN A 121 -11.09 2.96 10.44
C ASN A 121 -12.16 1.94 10.84
N TYR A 122 -12.75 2.15 12.01
CA TYR A 122 -13.77 1.26 12.52
C TYR A 122 -15.13 1.52 11.88
N ILE A 123 -15.79 0.45 11.44
CA ILE A 123 -17.16 0.49 10.96
C ILE A 123 -18.09 0.00 12.07
N LYS A 124 -19.02 0.83 12.50
CA LYS A 124 -19.93 0.53 13.60
C LYS A 124 -20.68 -0.79 13.39
N GLY A 125 -20.61 -1.67 14.39
CA GLY A 125 -21.25 -2.97 14.37
C GLY A 125 -20.34 -4.13 13.96
N VAL A 126 -19.15 -3.85 13.47
CA VAL A 126 -18.15 -4.88 13.18
C VAL A 126 -17.49 -5.33 14.50
N PRO A 127 -17.32 -6.64 14.75
CA PRO A 127 -16.57 -7.12 15.91
C PRO A 127 -15.14 -6.61 15.92
N SER A 128 -14.67 -6.16 17.08
CA SER A 128 -13.30 -5.67 17.27
C SER A 128 -12.74 -6.19 18.59
N PRO A 129 -11.43 -6.52 18.64
CA PRO A 129 -10.74 -6.85 19.89
C PRO A 129 -10.42 -5.62 20.74
N MET A 130 -10.54 -4.41 20.19
CA MET A 130 -10.27 -3.16 20.91
C MET A 130 -11.40 -2.77 21.84
N LYS A 131 -11.06 -2.09 22.95
CA LYS A 131 -12.04 -1.52 23.88
C LYS A 131 -12.82 -0.36 23.28
N ASN A 132 -12.16 0.51 22.50
CA ASN A 132 -12.75 1.69 21.86
C ASN A 132 -12.26 1.76 20.41
N PRO A 133 -12.72 0.86 19.51
CA PRO A 133 -12.23 0.78 18.15
C PRO A 133 -12.56 2.03 17.31
N GLU A 134 -13.60 2.78 17.67
CA GLU A 134 -14.00 4.03 17.03
C GLU A 134 -12.96 5.16 17.15
N LYS A 135 -11.98 5.01 18.04
CA LYS A 135 -10.86 5.95 18.17
C LYS A 135 -9.75 5.73 17.14
N LEU A 136 -9.75 4.59 16.47
CA LEU A 136 -8.77 4.31 15.42
C LEU A 136 -9.32 4.76 14.06
N ASP A 137 -8.76 5.85 13.57
CA ASP A 137 -9.05 6.42 12.25
C ASP A 137 -7.74 6.96 11.65
N ILE A 138 -6.99 6.08 11.02
CA ILE A 138 -5.71 6.42 10.39
C ILE A 138 -5.70 6.07 8.92
N VAL A 139 -4.82 6.74 8.16
CA VAL A 139 -4.49 6.34 6.79
C VAL A 139 -2.99 6.08 6.71
N LEU A 140 -2.64 4.85 6.34
CA LEU A 140 -1.27 4.42 6.24
C LEU A 140 -0.78 4.51 4.79
N PHE A 141 0.31 5.23 4.59
CA PHE A 141 1.08 5.33 3.36
C PHE A 141 2.33 4.46 3.50
N ARG A 142 2.36 3.36 2.78
CA ARG A 142 3.46 2.39 2.76
C ARG A 142 4.26 2.58 1.48
N GLU A 143 5.57 2.76 1.59
CA GLU A 143 6.46 2.64 0.44
C GLU A 143 6.30 1.25 -0.17
N ASN A 144 6.32 1.15 -1.50
CA ASN A 144 5.80 -0.05 -2.15
C ASN A 144 6.75 -0.68 -3.16
N THR A 145 7.93 -0.08 -3.40
CA THR A 145 8.84 -0.49 -4.49
C THR A 145 10.22 -0.93 -4.02
N GLU A 146 10.62 -0.54 -2.82
CA GLU A 146 11.93 -0.78 -2.23
C GLU A 146 11.86 -1.67 -0.97
N ASP A 147 12.83 -1.52 -0.09
CA ASP A 147 12.99 -2.26 1.15
C ASP A 147 13.35 -3.74 0.85
N VAL A 148 13.12 -4.64 1.77
CA VAL A 148 13.30 -6.08 1.55
C VAL A 148 12.41 -6.64 0.43
N TYR A 149 11.33 -5.93 0.10
CA TYR A 149 10.44 -6.25 -1.03
C TYR A 149 11.08 -6.03 -2.40
N ALA A 150 12.25 -5.40 -2.48
CA ALA A 150 13.08 -5.41 -3.69
C ALA A 150 13.48 -6.84 -4.12
N GLY A 151 13.40 -7.80 -3.18
CA GLY A 151 13.66 -9.21 -3.45
C GLY A 151 15.10 -9.50 -3.83
N ILE A 152 16.04 -8.73 -3.29
CA ILE A 152 17.48 -8.94 -3.50
C ILE A 152 17.97 -9.89 -2.41
N GLU A 153 17.88 -11.18 -2.68
CA GLU A 153 18.23 -12.24 -1.73
C GLU A 153 19.14 -13.28 -2.38
N PHE A 154 20.02 -13.86 -1.57
CA PHE A 154 20.98 -14.87 -1.97
C PHE A 154 20.93 -16.04 -0.99
N GLU A 155 20.82 -17.24 -1.55
CA GLU A 155 20.70 -18.48 -0.79
C GLU A 155 21.97 -18.76 0.02
N SER A 156 21.76 -19.32 1.21
CA SER A 156 22.88 -19.78 2.07
C SER A 156 23.78 -20.76 1.35
N GLY A 157 25.09 -20.47 1.34
CA GLY A 157 26.09 -21.31 0.71
C GLY A 157 26.19 -21.17 -0.82
N SER A 158 25.36 -20.32 -1.45
CA SER A 158 25.50 -20.02 -2.87
C SER A 158 26.82 -19.28 -3.18
N GLU A 159 27.26 -19.30 -4.42
CA GLU A 159 28.46 -18.59 -4.86
C GLU A 159 28.31 -17.07 -4.64
N GLU A 160 27.11 -16.54 -4.91
CA GLU A 160 26.78 -15.13 -4.75
C GLU A 160 26.82 -14.71 -3.28
N SER A 161 26.18 -15.49 -2.38
CA SER A 161 26.18 -15.17 -0.95
C SER A 161 27.60 -15.22 -0.38
N ASN A 162 28.41 -16.18 -0.79
CA ASN A 162 29.80 -16.30 -0.36
C ASN A 162 30.64 -15.10 -0.85
N LYS A 163 30.47 -14.64 -2.10
CA LYS A 163 31.14 -13.43 -2.62
C LYS A 163 30.75 -12.18 -1.82
N ILE A 164 29.48 -12.04 -1.48
CA ILE A 164 29.00 -10.90 -0.66
C ILE A 164 29.60 -10.97 0.74
N ILE A 165 29.66 -12.15 1.36
CA ILE A 165 30.29 -12.35 2.67
C ILE A 165 31.77 -11.95 2.63
N GLU A 166 32.52 -12.35 1.61
CA GLU A 166 33.94 -11.95 1.46
C GLU A 166 34.07 -10.42 1.31
N LEU A 167 33.24 -9.81 0.45
CA LEU A 167 33.24 -8.34 0.30
C LEU A 167 32.91 -7.63 1.63
N LEU A 168 31.95 -8.13 2.39
CA LEU A 168 31.63 -7.59 3.71
C LEU A 168 32.79 -7.70 4.69
N LYS A 169 33.57 -8.78 4.64
CA LYS A 169 34.80 -8.93 5.46
C LYS A 169 35.84 -7.86 5.11
N GLU A 170 35.99 -7.51 3.83
CA GLU A 170 36.89 -6.40 3.41
C GLU A 170 36.47 -5.06 4.02
N PHE A 171 35.15 -4.85 4.24
CA PHE A 171 34.59 -3.67 4.93
C PHE A 171 34.59 -3.81 6.47
N GLY A 172 35.25 -4.83 7.02
CA GLY A 172 35.27 -5.07 8.47
C GLY A 172 33.93 -5.56 9.05
N LYS A 173 33.06 -6.11 8.20
CA LYS A 173 31.80 -6.71 8.62
C LYS A 173 31.93 -8.23 8.56
N ASN A 174 31.56 -8.93 9.63
CA ASN A 174 31.80 -10.36 9.74
C ASN A 174 30.46 -11.12 9.98
N PRO A 175 29.64 -11.31 8.91
CA PRO A 175 28.52 -12.23 9.01
C PRO A 175 29.00 -13.64 9.28
N ARG A 176 28.14 -14.50 9.83
CA ARG A 176 28.47 -15.90 10.03
C ARG A 176 28.64 -16.60 8.68
N GLU A 177 29.51 -17.61 8.64
CA GLU A 177 29.65 -18.48 7.46
C GLU A 177 28.31 -19.13 7.11
N ASN A 178 28.09 -19.38 5.83
CA ASN A 178 26.84 -19.95 5.30
C ASN A 178 25.58 -19.13 5.66
N SER A 179 25.70 -17.83 5.85
CA SER A 179 24.54 -16.95 5.98
C SER A 179 23.82 -16.82 4.64
N ALA A 180 22.49 -16.88 4.63
CA ALA A 180 21.70 -16.27 3.56
C ALA A 180 21.78 -14.75 3.68
N ILE A 181 21.84 -14.04 2.56
CA ILE A 181 22.00 -12.57 2.53
C ILE A 181 20.80 -11.94 1.85
N GLY A 182 20.16 -10.96 2.52
CA GLY A 182 19.16 -10.08 1.94
C GLY A 182 19.63 -8.63 1.96
N ILE A 183 19.32 -7.87 0.93
CA ILE A 183 19.65 -6.45 0.80
C ILE A 183 18.38 -5.61 0.94
N LYS A 184 18.46 -4.61 1.83
CA LYS A 184 17.37 -3.67 2.12
C LYS A 184 17.73 -2.28 1.58
N PRO A 185 17.40 -1.95 0.31
CA PRO A 185 17.59 -0.60 -0.21
C PRO A 185 16.48 0.33 0.29
N ILE A 186 16.84 1.56 0.65
CA ILE A 186 15.90 2.67 0.87
C ILE A 186 16.55 3.88 0.21
N SER A 187 15.85 4.49 -0.75
CA SER A 187 16.35 5.61 -1.53
C SER A 187 15.72 6.94 -1.12
N GLU A 188 16.44 8.02 -1.42
CA GLU A 188 15.92 9.38 -1.23
C GLU A 188 14.67 9.61 -2.08
N ILE A 189 14.70 9.20 -3.36
CA ILE A 189 13.59 9.38 -4.30
C ILE A 189 12.36 8.61 -3.83
N GLY A 190 12.51 7.32 -3.48
CA GLY A 190 11.39 6.49 -3.00
C GLY A 190 10.77 7.06 -1.74
N THR A 191 11.60 7.48 -0.77
CA THR A 191 11.14 8.11 0.47
C THR A 191 10.43 9.43 0.21
N LYS A 192 11.07 10.35 -0.52
CA LYS A 192 10.54 11.70 -0.71
C LYS A 192 9.21 11.71 -1.47
N ARG A 193 9.04 10.87 -2.51
CA ARG A 193 7.77 10.80 -3.25
C ARG A 193 6.62 10.26 -2.39
N LEU A 194 6.88 9.25 -1.54
CA LEU A 194 5.89 8.71 -0.61
C LEU A 194 5.46 9.75 0.43
N VAL A 195 6.43 10.36 1.11
CA VAL A 195 6.15 11.34 2.17
C VAL A 195 5.44 12.58 1.62
N ARG A 196 5.83 13.04 0.42
CA ARG A 196 5.13 14.12 -0.30
C ARG A 196 3.65 13.80 -0.49
N MET A 197 3.34 12.58 -0.96
CA MET A 197 1.96 12.13 -1.15
C MET A 197 1.20 12.08 0.18
N ALA A 198 1.82 11.57 1.25
CA ALA A 198 1.20 11.51 2.56
C ALA A 198 0.89 12.90 3.15
N ILE A 199 1.81 13.87 3.02
CA ILE A 199 1.60 15.25 3.47
C ILE A 199 0.52 15.93 2.62
N GLN A 200 0.56 15.78 1.30
CA GLN A 200 -0.46 16.35 0.42
C GLN A 200 -1.85 15.78 0.73
N TYR A 201 -1.94 14.45 0.95
CA TYR A 201 -3.18 13.82 1.39
C TYR A 201 -3.70 14.41 2.71
N ALA A 202 -2.81 14.62 3.68
CA ALA A 202 -3.19 15.23 4.96
C ALA A 202 -3.77 16.64 4.77
N ILE A 203 -3.17 17.45 3.90
CA ILE A 203 -3.65 18.79 3.55
C ILE A 203 -5.03 18.72 2.89
N ASP A 204 -5.18 17.89 1.85
CA ASP A 204 -6.39 17.80 1.03
C ASP A 204 -7.59 17.24 1.81
N ASN A 205 -7.32 16.41 2.82
CA ASN A 205 -8.34 15.76 3.65
C ASN A 205 -8.49 16.37 5.05
N ASN A 206 -7.89 17.55 5.32
CA ASN A 206 -7.94 18.24 6.61
C ASN A 206 -7.47 17.36 7.78
N ARG A 207 -6.52 16.46 7.55
CA ARG A 207 -5.85 15.69 8.57
C ARG A 207 -4.85 16.58 9.31
N LYS A 208 -4.52 16.24 10.55
CA LYS A 208 -3.75 17.15 11.44
C LYS A 208 -2.32 16.72 11.70
N LEU A 209 -2.02 15.45 11.45
CA LEU A 209 -0.74 14.85 11.81
C LEU A 209 -0.25 13.90 10.72
N VAL A 210 1.03 13.99 10.36
CA VAL A 210 1.75 12.95 9.60
C VAL A 210 2.87 12.42 10.47
N THR A 211 2.85 11.12 10.76
CA THR A 211 3.89 10.44 11.54
C THR A 211 4.78 9.61 10.64
N LEU A 212 6.07 9.89 10.64
CA LEU A 212 7.09 9.08 9.97
C LEU A 212 7.43 7.88 10.86
N VAL A 213 7.09 6.67 10.43
CA VAL A 213 7.33 5.45 11.22
C VAL A 213 8.58 4.75 10.70
N HIS A 214 9.55 4.47 11.57
CA HIS A 214 10.84 3.92 11.19
C HIS A 214 11.52 3.14 12.33
N LYS A 215 12.55 2.37 12.00
CA LYS A 215 13.47 1.72 12.96
C LYS A 215 14.90 2.31 12.87
N GLY A 216 15.01 3.61 12.66
CA GLY A 216 16.26 4.32 12.40
C GLY A 216 17.26 4.33 13.57
N ASN A 217 16.82 4.00 14.80
CA ASN A 217 17.74 3.80 15.93
C ASN A 217 18.64 2.57 15.76
N ILE A 218 18.23 1.56 14.96
CA ILE A 218 18.99 0.35 14.60
C ILE A 218 19.51 0.46 13.16
N MET A 219 18.63 0.74 12.21
CA MET A 219 18.96 0.84 10.77
C MET A 219 19.24 2.30 10.40
N LYS A 220 20.40 2.82 10.86
CA LYS A 220 20.74 4.25 10.84
C LYS A 220 20.85 4.85 9.44
N PHE A 221 21.28 4.06 8.45
CA PHE A 221 21.53 4.52 7.07
C PHE A 221 20.40 4.17 6.09
N THR A 222 19.48 3.32 6.48
CA THR A 222 18.28 3.02 5.69
C THR A 222 17.08 3.73 6.32
N GLU A 223 16.49 3.19 7.34
CA GLU A 223 15.29 3.79 7.95
C GLU A 223 15.56 5.10 8.70
N GLY A 224 16.81 5.32 9.16
CA GLY A 224 17.22 6.63 9.67
C GLY A 224 17.20 7.71 8.61
N TYR A 225 17.62 7.39 7.38
CA TYR A 225 17.49 8.30 6.24
C TYR A 225 16.04 8.46 5.77
N PHE A 226 15.21 7.41 5.81
CA PHE A 226 13.78 7.56 5.60
C PHE A 226 13.19 8.70 6.47
N LYS A 227 13.52 8.69 7.77
CA LYS A 227 13.13 9.77 8.67
C LYS A 227 13.66 11.12 8.20
N SER A 228 14.97 11.21 7.96
CA SER A 228 15.63 12.49 7.63
C SER A 228 15.09 13.09 6.33
N TRP A 229 14.99 12.29 5.27
CA TRP A 229 14.43 12.73 3.98
C TRP A 229 12.94 13.07 4.07
N GLY A 230 12.20 12.40 4.96
CA GLY A 230 10.81 12.75 5.23
C GLY A 230 10.67 14.14 5.86
N TYR A 231 11.53 14.48 6.82
CA TYR A 231 11.57 15.85 7.39
C TYR A 231 12.07 16.88 6.37
N GLU A 232 13.01 16.54 5.50
CA GLU A 232 13.46 17.41 4.41
C GLU A 232 12.29 17.80 3.51
N VAL A 233 11.53 16.81 2.97
CA VAL A 233 10.33 17.08 2.16
C VAL A 233 9.37 18.01 2.89
N ALA A 234 9.07 17.71 4.16
CA ALA A 234 8.14 18.52 4.93
C ALA A 234 8.61 19.97 5.04
N LYS A 235 9.90 20.19 5.32
CA LYS A 235 10.47 21.53 5.50
C LYS A 235 10.68 22.28 4.18
N ASP A 236 11.11 21.59 3.13
CA ASP A 236 11.49 22.23 1.86
C ASP A 236 10.27 22.51 0.97
N GLU A 237 9.29 21.60 0.95
CA GLU A 237 8.17 21.68 0.01
C GLU A 237 6.86 22.19 0.65
N PHE A 238 6.69 22.01 1.97
CA PHE A 238 5.44 22.30 2.67
C PHE A 238 5.58 23.26 3.84
N ARG A 239 6.66 24.03 3.92
CA ARG A 239 7.03 24.86 5.07
C ARG A 239 5.89 25.72 5.63
N ASP A 240 5.11 26.31 4.75
CA ASP A 240 3.99 27.18 5.13
C ASP A 240 2.78 26.42 5.68
N LYS A 241 2.71 25.12 5.44
CA LYS A 241 1.58 24.24 5.79
C LYS A 241 1.88 23.32 6.96
N ILE A 242 3.13 23.21 7.40
CA ILE A 242 3.54 22.25 8.41
C ILE A 242 4.22 22.93 9.62
N VAL A 243 4.28 22.17 10.70
CA VAL A 243 5.16 22.41 11.86
C VAL A 243 5.73 21.07 12.31
N THR A 244 6.98 21.03 12.73
CA THR A 244 7.57 19.79 13.26
C THR A 244 7.34 19.69 14.76
N GLU A 245 7.34 18.45 15.31
CA GLU A 245 7.20 18.22 16.75
C GLU A 245 8.30 18.95 17.55
N GLU A 246 9.54 18.95 17.07
CA GLU A 246 10.65 19.67 17.69
C GLU A 246 10.38 21.17 17.82
N GLU A 247 9.84 21.80 16.77
CA GLU A 247 9.48 23.23 16.80
C GLU A 247 8.38 23.54 17.81
N THR A 248 7.48 22.59 18.11
CA THR A 248 6.43 22.78 19.11
C THR A 248 7.01 22.82 20.54
N TRP A 249 8.14 22.18 20.79
CA TRP A 249 8.83 22.27 22.08
C TRP A 249 9.41 23.67 22.32
N ASP A 250 9.75 24.37 21.22
CA ASP A 250 10.21 25.77 21.25
C ASP A 250 9.05 26.78 21.20
N GLY A 251 7.79 26.29 21.29
CA GLY A 251 6.59 27.11 21.36
C GLY A 251 5.91 27.43 20.03
N ALA A 252 6.29 26.77 18.93
CA ALA A 252 5.60 26.94 17.66
C ALA A 252 4.14 26.43 17.71
N SER A 253 3.20 27.21 17.15
CA SER A 253 1.79 26.83 17.09
C SER A 253 1.51 25.77 16.02
N THR A 254 0.63 24.82 16.35
CA THR A 254 0.08 23.84 15.41
C THR A 254 -1.20 24.32 14.72
N GLU A 255 -1.71 25.50 15.06
CA GLU A 255 -2.98 26.03 14.53
C GLU A 255 -2.89 26.25 13.01
N GLY A 256 -3.79 25.64 12.28
CA GLY A 256 -3.86 25.70 10.81
C GLY A 256 -2.72 24.99 10.07
N LYS A 257 -1.90 24.19 10.77
CA LYS A 257 -0.77 23.45 10.20
C LYS A 257 -0.88 21.96 10.46
N ILE A 258 -0.25 21.19 9.58
CA ILE A 258 -0.03 19.75 9.76
C ILE A 258 1.18 19.55 10.68
N LEU A 259 1.01 18.83 11.77
CA LEU A 259 2.12 18.43 12.63
C LEU A 259 2.89 17.28 11.96
N ILE A 260 4.20 17.40 11.89
CA ILE A 260 5.09 16.32 11.44
C ILE A 260 5.87 15.80 12.62
N ASN A 261 5.72 14.52 12.93
CA ASN A 261 6.50 13.85 13.94
C ASN A 261 7.05 12.51 13.46
N ASP A 262 7.83 11.83 14.29
CA ASP A 262 8.31 10.48 14.00
C ASP A 262 8.12 9.54 15.19
N ARG A 263 7.98 8.26 14.89
CA ARG A 263 7.90 7.20 15.90
C ARG A 263 8.70 5.97 15.46
N ILE A 264 9.37 5.37 16.43
CA ILE A 264 10.01 4.05 16.22
C ILE A 264 8.91 3.02 16.03
N ALA A 265 9.08 2.11 15.07
CA ALA A 265 8.06 1.16 14.62
C ALA A 265 7.43 0.33 15.76
N ASP A 266 8.24 -0.24 16.65
CA ASP A 266 7.73 -0.99 17.81
C ASP A 266 6.91 -0.10 18.77
N SER A 267 7.28 1.14 18.94
CA SER A 267 6.45 2.10 19.69
C SER A 267 5.13 2.37 18.97
N MET A 268 5.14 2.50 17.63
CA MET A 268 3.92 2.73 16.85
C MET A 268 2.90 1.59 17.00
N PHE A 269 3.34 0.33 17.02
CA PHE A 269 2.47 -0.82 17.33
C PHE A 269 1.75 -0.68 18.68
N GLN A 270 2.46 -0.20 19.71
CA GLN A 270 1.84 0.04 21.02
C GLN A 270 0.87 1.22 20.96
N GLN A 271 1.27 2.31 20.32
CA GLN A 271 0.49 3.54 20.29
C GLN A 271 -0.85 3.36 19.60
N LEU A 272 -0.91 2.60 18.50
CA LEU A 272 -2.17 2.30 17.81
C LEU A 272 -3.16 1.52 18.68
N LEU A 273 -2.68 0.77 19.70
CA LEU A 273 -3.53 0.09 20.67
C LEU A 273 -3.92 0.97 21.85
N LEU A 274 -2.96 1.77 22.36
CA LEU A 274 -3.11 2.49 23.63
C LEU A 274 -3.69 3.89 23.46
N ARG A 275 -3.36 4.56 22.34
CA ARG A 275 -3.68 5.96 22.06
C ARG A 275 -3.94 6.19 20.58
N PRO A 276 -4.86 5.42 19.96
CA PRO A 276 -5.10 5.51 18.52
C PRO A 276 -5.56 6.91 18.07
N ASP A 277 -6.27 7.63 18.91
CA ASP A 277 -6.78 9.00 18.67
C ASP A 277 -5.69 10.10 18.65
N GLU A 278 -4.44 9.77 18.98
CA GLU A 278 -3.30 10.68 18.83
C GLU A 278 -2.63 10.62 17.46
N TYR A 279 -3.06 9.71 16.57
CA TYR A 279 -2.46 9.47 15.25
C TYR A 279 -3.47 9.66 14.12
N ASP A 280 -2.95 9.99 12.93
CA ASP A 280 -3.81 10.36 11.81
C ASP A 280 -3.28 9.77 10.48
N VAL A 281 -2.24 10.35 9.86
CA VAL A 281 -1.59 9.81 8.67
C VAL A 281 -0.24 9.21 9.06
N LEU A 282 0.03 7.97 8.64
CA LEU A 282 1.31 7.30 8.87
C LEU A 282 2.05 7.15 7.55
N ALA A 283 3.32 7.51 7.48
CA ALA A 283 4.20 7.24 6.36
C ALA A 283 5.31 6.27 6.79
N THR A 284 5.49 5.18 6.06
CA THR A 284 6.36 4.06 6.48
C THR A 284 7.21 3.51 5.34
N PRO A 285 8.41 2.95 5.62
CA PRO A 285 9.05 2.00 4.73
C PRO A 285 8.16 0.78 4.46
N ASN A 286 8.49 0.02 3.43
CA ASN A 286 7.64 -1.05 2.92
C ASN A 286 7.31 -2.12 3.99
N LEU A 287 8.29 -2.74 4.61
CA LEU A 287 8.08 -3.82 5.59
C LEU A 287 7.29 -3.35 6.82
N ASN A 288 7.67 -2.18 7.38
CA ASN A 288 6.96 -1.64 8.54
C ASN A 288 5.49 -1.36 8.23
N GLY A 289 5.21 -0.85 7.02
CA GLY A 289 3.86 -0.57 6.56
C GLY A 289 3.04 -1.84 6.35
N ASP A 290 3.66 -2.94 5.88
CA ASP A 290 2.99 -4.23 5.78
C ASP A 290 2.50 -4.72 7.13
N TYR A 291 3.40 -4.78 8.10
CA TYR A 291 3.06 -5.24 9.44
C TYR A 291 2.03 -4.35 10.15
N LEU A 292 2.23 -3.03 10.08
CA LEU A 292 1.34 -2.08 10.76
C LEU A 292 -0.06 -2.05 10.19
N SER A 293 -0.21 -2.15 8.87
CA SER A 293 -1.53 -2.13 8.24
C SER A 293 -2.37 -3.36 8.61
N ASP A 294 -1.75 -4.53 8.65
CA ASP A 294 -2.45 -5.77 9.03
C ASP A 294 -2.79 -5.79 10.53
N ALA A 295 -1.87 -5.31 11.37
CA ALA A 295 -2.13 -5.13 12.80
C ALA A 295 -3.25 -4.11 13.05
N GLY A 296 -3.28 -3.00 12.30
CA GLY A 296 -4.36 -2.02 12.37
C GLY A 296 -5.69 -2.57 11.88
N ALA A 297 -5.70 -3.29 10.76
CA ALA A 297 -6.89 -3.96 10.24
C ALA A 297 -7.49 -4.93 11.26
N ALA A 298 -6.66 -5.72 11.94
CA ALA A 298 -7.10 -6.64 12.99
C ALA A 298 -7.83 -5.90 14.13
N GLN A 299 -7.43 -4.68 14.43
CA GLN A 299 -8.03 -3.86 15.48
C GLN A 299 -9.42 -3.34 15.14
N VAL A 300 -9.77 -3.21 13.87
CA VAL A 300 -11.05 -2.64 13.41
C VAL A 300 -11.98 -3.67 12.75
N GLY A 301 -11.68 -4.96 12.83
CA GLY A 301 -12.57 -6.01 12.33
C GLY A 301 -11.93 -7.03 11.40
N GLY A 302 -10.62 -6.92 11.16
CA GLY A 302 -9.83 -7.87 10.38
C GLY A 302 -9.70 -7.52 8.90
N LEU A 303 -8.88 -8.29 8.20
CA LEU A 303 -8.50 -8.04 6.80
C LEU A 303 -9.69 -8.03 5.82
N GLY A 304 -10.77 -8.74 6.13
CA GLY A 304 -12.00 -8.72 5.30
C GLY A 304 -12.71 -7.37 5.25
N MET A 305 -12.31 -6.42 6.10
CA MET A 305 -12.83 -5.05 6.14
C MET A 305 -11.79 -4.00 5.71
N ALA A 306 -10.54 -4.40 5.47
CA ALA A 306 -9.43 -3.50 5.23
C ALA A 306 -9.29 -3.18 3.73
N PRO A 307 -9.52 -1.92 3.30
CA PRO A 307 -9.28 -1.50 1.92
C PRO A 307 -7.79 -1.31 1.65
N GLY A 308 -7.42 -1.34 0.39
CA GLY A 308 -6.08 -1.04 -0.06
C GLY A 308 -6.01 -0.55 -1.50
N SER A 309 -5.07 0.32 -1.75
CA SER A 309 -4.74 0.75 -3.11
C SER A 309 -3.23 0.87 -3.28
N ASN A 310 -2.77 0.64 -4.50
CA ASN A 310 -1.39 0.87 -4.90
C ASN A 310 -1.42 1.93 -5.98
N VAL A 311 -0.74 3.03 -5.75
CA VAL A 311 -0.88 4.20 -6.61
C VAL A 311 0.46 4.83 -6.96
N ARG A 312 0.49 5.51 -8.07
CA ARG A 312 1.40 6.58 -8.42
C ARG A 312 0.57 7.80 -8.86
N ASP A 313 1.19 8.86 -9.31
CA ASP A 313 0.49 10.12 -9.58
C ASP A 313 -0.65 10.00 -10.59
N ASP A 314 -0.56 9.08 -11.55
CA ASP A 314 -1.48 8.96 -12.68
C ASP A 314 -2.09 7.55 -12.86
N VAL A 315 -1.74 6.58 -12.01
CA VAL A 315 -2.25 5.20 -12.07
C VAL A 315 -2.65 4.73 -10.69
N ALA A 316 -3.79 4.06 -10.59
CA ALA A 316 -4.31 3.46 -9.36
C ALA A 316 -4.77 2.02 -9.59
N LEU A 317 -4.27 1.11 -8.74
CA LEU A 317 -4.70 -0.29 -8.67
C LEU A 317 -5.28 -0.56 -7.27
N PHE A 318 -6.60 -0.65 -7.19
CA PHE A 318 -7.32 -0.95 -5.96
C PHE A 318 -7.38 -2.45 -5.71
N GLU A 319 -7.19 -2.89 -4.48
CA GLU A 319 -7.16 -4.31 -4.17
C GLU A 319 -7.65 -4.63 -2.76
N ALA A 320 -8.22 -5.82 -2.58
CA ALA A 320 -8.40 -6.38 -1.25
C ALA A 320 -7.04 -6.65 -0.60
N THR A 321 -6.91 -6.35 0.69
CA THR A 321 -5.64 -6.55 1.42
C THR A 321 -5.40 -8.00 1.85
N HIS A 322 -6.45 -8.83 1.86
CA HIS A 322 -6.37 -10.25 2.22
C HIS A 322 -5.89 -11.13 1.05
N GLY A 323 -5.46 -12.35 1.37
CA GLY A 323 -5.06 -13.36 0.38
C GLY A 323 -6.24 -14.08 -0.28
N THR A 324 -5.92 -15.11 -1.04
CA THR A 324 -6.87 -15.88 -1.90
C THR A 324 -7.75 -16.87 -1.15
N ALA A 325 -7.40 -17.24 0.08
CA ALA A 325 -8.15 -18.17 0.92
C ALA A 325 -8.83 -19.35 0.16
N PRO A 326 -8.11 -20.15 -0.63
CA PRO A 326 -8.66 -21.10 -1.60
C PRO A 326 -9.61 -22.14 -0.98
N LYS A 327 -9.46 -22.39 0.32
CA LYS A 327 -10.36 -23.28 1.09
C LYS A 327 -11.83 -22.84 1.04
N TYR A 328 -12.09 -21.55 0.83
CA TYR A 328 -13.44 -20.97 0.85
C TYR A 328 -13.95 -20.58 -0.53
N ALA A 329 -13.15 -20.77 -1.57
CA ALA A 329 -13.51 -20.43 -2.94
C ALA A 329 -14.80 -21.13 -3.42
N GLY A 330 -15.68 -20.40 -4.09
CA GLY A 330 -16.96 -20.92 -4.61
C GLY A 330 -18.00 -21.25 -3.56
N GLN A 331 -17.86 -20.76 -2.32
CA GLN A 331 -18.81 -21.06 -1.24
C GLN A 331 -19.68 -19.86 -0.83
N ASP A 332 -19.50 -18.69 -1.39
CA ASP A 332 -20.22 -17.46 -1.05
C ASP A 332 -20.24 -17.15 0.49
N LYS A 333 -19.12 -17.46 1.17
CA LYS A 333 -19.00 -17.30 2.63
C LYS A 333 -18.12 -16.14 3.07
N VAL A 334 -17.39 -15.54 2.13
CA VAL A 334 -16.40 -14.50 2.44
C VAL A 334 -16.99 -13.11 2.34
N ASN A 335 -16.47 -12.21 3.16
CA ASN A 335 -16.91 -10.82 3.18
C ASN A 335 -16.23 -10.03 2.03
N PRO A 336 -16.96 -9.44 1.09
CA PRO A 336 -16.38 -8.68 -0.02
C PRO A 336 -15.98 -7.24 0.36
N SER A 337 -16.19 -6.82 1.62
CA SER A 337 -16.03 -5.41 2.03
C SER A 337 -14.63 -4.87 1.84
N SER A 338 -13.59 -5.68 1.99
CA SER A 338 -12.21 -5.23 1.73
C SER A 338 -12.07 -4.67 0.31
N LEU A 339 -12.47 -5.44 -0.70
CA LEU A 339 -12.42 -5.00 -2.10
C LEU A 339 -13.42 -3.89 -2.40
N LEU A 340 -14.61 -3.92 -1.77
CA LEU A 340 -15.65 -2.91 -1.98
C LEU A 340 -15.24 -1.53 -1.44
N LEU A 341 -14.51 -1.50 -0.33
CA LEU A 341 -14.05 -0.27 0.32
C LEU A 341 -12.75 0.28 -0.30
N SER A 342 -12.05 -0.56 -1.05
CA SER A 342 -10.87 -0.14 -1.81
C SER A 342 -11.25 0.80 -2.93
#